data_7c0435f4be0270e69649435fa1bb9468
#
_entry.id   7c0435f4be0270e69649435fa1bb9468
#
_cell.length_a   1.000
_cell.length_b   1.000
_cell.length_c   1.000
_cell.angle_alpha   90.00
_cell.angle_beta   90.00
_cell.angle_gamma   90.00
#
_symmetry.space_group_name_H-M   'P 1'
#
loop_
_entity.id
_entity.type
_entity.pdbx_description
1 polymer ?
#
loop_
_entity_poly.entity_id
_entity_poly.type
_entity_poly.pdbx_seq_one_letter_code
_entity_poly.pdbx_strand_id
1 'polypeptide(L)'
;RMFSHIFKYEFKSCLRQKAILFWLIAFPIILGCFFKMAFSGIYEKDVVFNAIPVAVTNIEENDILKQVLEQISDGDDALFKVTYTDIDKAEEMLKSKDIKGIIKASDLSLEFGSTGIQQTIVKTFIQQYKTQEKIITDTAKNAPQKLDKVIASLSEKISPNEDIPLHGNPDITIQFFYNLLAMTALFGSMSGLFVAQENQGDLSALGARRCCSPVNKLTSITATLLAFHVVEMICMVISVTFLRFVLKVDFGSKLPLVYLAAVLGGIMGISMGFFVGSFRIKEGLKMSVVM
;
A
#
# COMPACT_ATOMS: atom_id res chain seq x y z
N ARG A 1 27.74 38.53 -1.35
CA ARG A 1 28.94 37.71 -1.01
C ARG A 1 28.80 36.94 0.32
N MET A 2 28.29 37.57 1.38
CA MET A 2 28.15 36.94 2.71
C MET A 2 27.15 35.80 2.72
N PHE A 3 25.96 35.97 2.12
CA PHE A 3 24.93 34.91 1.99
C PHE A 3 25.47 33.65 1.30
N SER A 4 26.11 33.80 0.14
CA SER A 4 26.67 32.65 -0.60
C SER A 4 27.80 31.94 0.18
N HIS A 5 28.59 32.68 0.96
CA HIS A 5 29.62 32.10 1.82
C HIS A 5 28.96 31.25 2.92
N ILE A 6 27.99 31.77 3.67
CA ILE A 6 27.28 31.06 4.73
C ILE A 6 26.59 29.82 4.14
N PHE A 7 25.82 29.97 3.06
CA PHE A 7 25.15 28.88 2.39
C PHE A 7 26.11 27.72 2.05
N LYS A 8 27.26 28.02 1.43
CA LYS A 8 28.25 27.01 1.04
C LYS A 8 28.80 26.24 2.25
N TYR A 9 29.09 26.90 3.35
CA TYR A 9 29.64 26.26 4.55
C TYR A 9 28.57 25.47 5.30
N GLU A 10 27.34 25.96 5.39
CA GLU A 10 26.22 25.28 6.02
C GLU A 10 25.80 24.05 5.20
N PHE A 11 25.77 24.15 3.88
CA PHE A 11 25.54 23.02 3.00
C PHE A 11 26.59 21.91 3.21
N LYS A 12 27.87 22.28 3.29
CA LYS A 12 28.94 21.33 3.58
C LYS A 12 28.87 20.77 5.01
N SER A 13 28.43 21.56 5.96
CA SER A 13 28.20 21.15 7.36
C SER A 13 27.08 20.13 7.44
N CYS A 14 25.95 20.37 6.79
CA CYS A 14 24.82 19.46 6.71
C CYS A 14 25.22 18.09 6.12
N LEU A 15 25.97 18.10 5.02
CA LEU A 15 26.48 16.86 4.40
C LEU A 15 27.49 16.09 5.28
N ARG A 16 28.03 16.69 6.30
CA ARG A 16 28.91 16.02 7.27
C ARG A 16 28.20 15.47 8.50
N GLN A 17 26.95 15.82 8.69
CA GLN A 17 26.14 15.36 9.81
C GLN A 17 25.59 13.97 9.52
N LYS A 18 26.36 12.94 9.89
CA LYS A 18 26.05 11.53 9.60
C LYS A 18 24.66 11.11 10.11
N ALA A 19 24.24 11.63 11.28
CA ALA A 19 22.93 11.31 11.85
C ALA A 19 21.76 11.82 10.97
N ILE A 20 21.86 13.06 10.48
CA ILE A 20 20.84 13.63 9.59
C ILE A 20 20.77 12.82 8.28
N LEU A 21 21.92 12.58 7.65
CA LEU A 21 21.97 11.82 6.39
C LEU A 21 21.48 10.37 6.56
N PHE A 22 21.71 9.77 7.72
CA PHE A 22 21.17 8.45 8.00
C PHE A 22 19.63 8.44 7.95
N TRP A 23 18.98 9.37 8.65
CA TRP A 23 17.52 9.43 8.70
C TRP A 23 16.89 9.87 7.37
N LEU A 24 17.59 10.70 6.58
CA LEU A 24 17.07 11.23 5.31
C LEU A 24 17.31 10.31 4.10
N ILE A 25 18.39 9.50 4.13
CA ILE A 25 18.75 8.63 2.98
C ILE A 25 18.77 7.16 3.38
N ALA A 26 19.60 6.79 4.37
CA ALA A 26 19.83 5.38 4.67
C ALA A 26 18.56 4.71 5.22
N PHE A 27 17.86 5.37 6.13
CA PHE A 27 16.66 4.83 6.76
C PHE A 27 15.52 4.53 5.73
N PRO A 28 15.10 5.46 4.86
CA PRO A 28 14.05 5.17 3.87
C PRO A 28 14.48 4.11 2.85
N ILE A 29 15.76 4.02 2.50
CA ILE A 29 16.27 2.96 1.63
C ILE A 29 16.17 1.60 2.31
N ILE A 30 16.66 1.49 3.54
CA ILE A 30 16.63 0.24 4.32
C ILE A 30 15.19 -0.22 4.55
N LEU A 31 14.32 0.69 5.03
CA LEU A 31 12.93 0.36 5.30
C LEU A 31 12.14 0.05 4.02
N GLY A 32 12.43 0.75 2.93
CA GLY A 32 11.87 0.45 1.61
C GLY A 32 12.23 -0.96 1.13
N CYS A 33 13.48 -1.40 1.34
CA CYS A 33 13.90 -2.78 1.05
C CYS A 33 13.16 -3.80 1.92
N PHE A 34 12.98 -3.53 3.21
CA PHE A 34 12.20 -4.39 4.09
C PHE A 34 10.74 -4.48 3.66
N PHE A 35 10.11 -3.36 3.30
CA PHE A 35 8.75 -3.38 2.78
C PHE A 35 8.63 -4.20 1.49
N LYS A 36 9.56 -4.01 0.56
CA LYS A 36 9.57 -4.80 -0.68
C LYS A 36 9.71 -6.29 -0.39
N MET A 37 10.59 -6.68 0.54
CA MET A 37 10.79 -8.07 0.93
C MET A 37 9.57 -8.65 1.67
N ALA A 38 8.95 -7.88 2.57
CA ALA A 38 7.76 -8.29 3.30
C ALA A 38 6.53 -8.47 2.39
N PHE A 39 6.40 -7.61 1.37
CA PHE A 39 5.25 -7.64 0.46
C PHE A 39 5.48 -8.44 -0.82
N SER A 40 6.70 -8.87 -1.12
CA SER A 40 6.98 -9.67 -2.33
C SER A 40 6.14 -10.95 -2.40
N GLY A 41 5.94 -11.63 -1.27
CA GLY A 41 5.10 -12.82 -1.21
C GLY A 41 3.60 -12.56 -1.39
N ILE A 42 3.16 -11.31 -1.30
CA ILE A 42 1.78 -10.89 -1.59
C ILE A 42 1.63 -10.67 -3.10
N TYR A 43 2.61 -10.00 -3.73
CA TYR A 43 2.61 -9.77 -5.19
C TYR A 43 2.72 -11.06 -6.01
N GLU A 44 3.45 -12.07 -5.51
CA GLU A 44 3.54 -13.37 -6.20
C GLU A 44 2.26 -14.21 -6.08
N LYS A 45 1.43 -13.94 -5.05
CA LYS A 45 0.16 -14.66 -4.85
C LYS A 45 -1.03 -14.06 -5.58
N ASP A 46 -0.97 -12.77 -5.96
CA ASP A 46 -2.11 -12.08 -6.57
C ASP A 46 -2.20 -12.25 -8.09
N VAL A 47 -1.22 -12.85 -8.75
CA VAL A 47 -1.20 -12.97 -10.23
C VAL A 47 -1.53 -14.38 -10.72
N VAL A 48 -1.50 -15.39 -9.87
CA VAL A 48 -1.98 -16.72 -10.23
C VAL A 48 -3.19 -17.03 -9.38
N PHE A 49 -4.38 -16.84 -9.91
CA PHE A 49 -5.59 -17.44 -9.37
C PHE A 49 -5.39 -18.96 -9.42
N ASN A 50 -4.72 -19.51 -8.42
CA ASN A 50 -4.67 -20.95 -8.26
C ASN A 50 -6.10 -21.41 -8.02
N ALA A 51 -6.58 -22.29 -8.89
CA ALA A 51 -7.90 -22.87 -8.76
C ALA A 51 -8.14 -23.32 -7.31
N ILE A 52 -9.22 -22.84 -6.70
CA ILE A 52 -9.53 -23.09 -5.29
C ILE A 52 -9.89 -24.57 -5.13
N PRO A 53 -9.14 -25.37 -4.35
CA PRO A 53 -9.43 -26.77 -4.16
C PRO A 53 -10.70 -26.93 -3.31
N VAL A 54 -11.73 -27.56 -3.88
CA VAL A 54 -13.02 -27.84 -3.24
C VAL A 54 -13.41 -29.30 -3.43
N ALA A 55 -14.00 -29.92 -2.41
CA ALA A 55 -14.64 -31.21 -2.55
C ALA A 55 -16.14 -31.05 -2.81
N VAL A 56 -16.67 -31.91 -3.66
CA VAL A 56 -18.11 -31.97 -3.92
C VAL A 56 -18.62 -33.36 -3.57
N THR A 57 -19.66 -33.39 -2.75
CA THR A 57 -20.30 -34.64 -2.30
C THR A 57 -21.71 -34.76 -2.85
N ASN A 58 -22.21 -35.98 -3.06
CA ASN A 58 -23.53 -36.28 -3.55
C ASN A 58 -23.88 -35.66 -4.92
N ILE A 59 -22.88 -35.59 -5.81
CA ILE A 59 -23.03 -34.91 -7.12
C ILE A 59 -24.04 -35.58 -8.03
N GLU A 60 -24.33 -36.88 -7.83
CA GLU A 60 -25.30 -37.65 -8.62
C GLU A 60 -26.72 -37.11 -8.49
N GLU A 61 -26.99 -36.31 -7.49
CA GLU A 61 -28.30 -35.68 -7.26
C GLU A 61 -28.51 -34.36 -8.04
N ASN A 62 -27.42 -33.79 -8.65
CA ASN A 62 -27.51 -32.51 -9.35
C ASN A 62 -26.60 -32.46 -10.60
N ASP A 63 -27.08 -32.99 -11.70
CA ASP A 63 -26.35 -33.01 -12.97
C ASP A 63 -26.06 -31.63 -13.55
N ILE A 64 -26.92 -30.63 -13.28
CA ILE A 64 -26.71 -29.27 -13.75
C ILE A 64 -25.54 -28.63 -13.04
N LEU A 65 -25.46 -28.79 -11.72
CA LEU A 65 -24.32 -28.28 -10.93
C LEU A 65 -23.02 -28.94 -11.40
N LYS A 66 -23.05 -30.24 -11.71
CA LYS A 66 -21.88 -30.95 -12.22
C LYS A 66 -21.36 -30.34 -13.52
N GLN A 67 -22.21 -30.09 -14.49
CA GLN A 67 -21.84 -29.46 -15.76
C GLN A 67 -21.25 -28.05 -15.56
N VAL A 68 -21.86 -27.24 -14.69
CA VAL A 68 -21.35 -25.90 -14.37
C VAL A 68 -19.98 -25.97 -13.70
N LEU A 69 -19.78 -26.89 -12.76
CA LEU A 69 -18.50 -27.05 -12.06
C LEU A 69 -17.41 -27.56 -13.02
N GLU A 70 -17.72 -28.50 -13.92
CA GLU A 70 -16.79 -28.98 -14.94
C GLU A 70 -16.36 -27.82 -15.88
N GLN A 71 -17.30 -26.98 -16.30
CA GLN A 71 -17.03 -25.85 -17.17
C GLN A 71 -16.10 -24.79 -16.52
N ILE A 72 -16.20 -24.61 -15.20
CA ILE A 72 -15.40 -23.64 -14.43
C ILE A 72 -14.07 -24.24 -13.96
N SER A 73 -13.95 -25.57 -13.98
CA SER A 73 -12.76 -26.31 -13.59
C SER A 73 -11.82 -26.62 -14.75
N ASP A 74 -12.21 -26.30 -15.97
CA ASP A 74 -11.46 -26.58 -17.20
C ASP A 74 -10.73 -25.33 -17.72
N GLY A 75 -9.46 -25.49 -18.10
CA GLY A 75 -8.63 -24.43 -18.68
C GLY A 75 -7.62 -23.78 -17.75
N ASP A 76 -6.78 -22.89 -18.31
CA ASP A 76 -5.72 -22.16 -17.59
C ASP A 76 -6.27 -21.14 -16.59
N ASP A 77 -7.54 -20.71 -16.76
CA ASP A 77 -8.26 -19.77 -15.88
C ASP A 77 -9.27 -20.49 -14.96
N ALA A 78 -9.04 -21.77 -14.63
CA ALA A 78 -9.94 -22.54 -13.78
C ALA A 78 -10.15 -21.90 -12.41
N LEU A 79 -11.41 -21.60 -12.06
CA LEU A 79 -11.77 -20.98 -10.78
C LEU A 79 -11.68 -21.98 -9.61
N PHE A 80 -12.06 -23.24 -9.86
CA PHE A 80 -12.08 -24.31 -8.88
C PHE A 80 -11.30 -25.53 -9.35
N LYS A 81 -10.61 -26.17 -8.42
CA LYS A 81 -10.08 -27.53 -8.56
C LYS A 81 -11.05 -28.46 -7.83
N VAL A 82 -11.99 -29.04 -8.57
CA VAL A 82 -13.04 -29.89 -8.01
C VAL A 82 -12.57 -31.31 -7.81
N THR A 83 -12.82 -31.87 -6.61
CA THR A 83 -12.60 -33.28 -6.29
C THR A 83 -13.93 -33.89 -5.85
N TYR A 84 -14.42 -34.85 -6.61
CA TYR A 84 -15.65 -35.58 -6.26
C TYR A 84 -15.31 -36.72 -5.30
N THR A 85 -15.95 -36.75 -4.13
CA THR A 85 -15.66 -37.75 -3.10
C THR A 85 -16.82 -37.88 -2.10
N ASP A 86 -16.77 -38.94 -1.27
CA ASP A 86 -17.71 -39.12 -0.18
C ASP A 86 -17.46 -38.15 0.96
N ILE A 87 -18.50 -37.95 1.79
CA ILE A 87 -18.50 -36.96 2.86
C ILE A 87 -17.40 -37.20 3.87
N ASP A 88 -17.16 -38.48 4.26
CA ASP A 88 -16.13 -38.84 5.26
C ASP A 88 -14.72 -38.48 4.80
N LYS A 89 -14.40 -38.73 3.52
CA LYS A 89 -13.13 -38.36 2.91
C LYS A 89 -13.00 -36.85 2.72
N ALA A 90 -14.09 -36.18 2.36
CA ALA A 90 -14.11 -34.72 2.21
C ALA A 90 -13.81 -34.02 3.55
N GLU A 91 -14.36 -34.51 4.65
CA GLU A 91 -14.05 -34.00 5.99
C GLU A 91 -12.59 -34.24 6.40
N GLU A 92 -12.01 -35.38 6.06
CA GLU A 92 -10.60 -35.67 6.30
C GLU A 92 -9.70 -34.71 5.50
N MET A 93 -10.00 -34.49 4.22
CA MET A 93 -9.28 -33.52 3.37
C MET A 93 -9.46 -32.08 3.85
N LEU A 94 -10.59 -31.73 4.47
CA LEU A 94 -10.80 -30.42 5.06
C LEU A 94 -9.96 -30.23 6.33
N LYS A 95 -9.84 -31.27 7.16
CA LYS A 95 -9.01 -31.28 8.39
C LYS A 95 -7.52 -31.22 8.05
N SER A 96 -7.08 -31.92 6.99
CA SER A 96 -5.68 -31.86 6.49
C SER A 96 -5.35 -30.55 5.76
N LYS A 97 -6.35 -29.70 5.50
CA LYS A 97 -6.26 -28.42 4.75
C LYS A 97 -5.94 -28.58 3.26
N ASP A 98 -6.10 -29.78 2.70
CA ASP A 98 -5.90 -30.05 1.27
C ASP A 98 -6.99 -29.38 0.42
N ILE A 99 -8.19 -29.20 0.99
CA ILE A 99 -9.29 -28.46 0.38
C ILE A 99 -9.69 -27.26 1.24
N LYS A 100 -10.37 -26.28 0.62
CA LYS A 100 -10.79 -25.04 1.26
C LYS A 100 -12.27 -25.03 1.65
N GLY A 101 -13.03 -25.95 1.10
CA GLY A 101 -14.46 -26.09 1.40
C GLY A 101 -15.05 -27.37 0.81
N ILE A 102 -16.17 -27.77 1.40
CA ILE A 102 -17.00 -28.90 0.93
C ILE A 102 -18.33 -28.31 0.41
N ILE A 103 -18.71 -28.70 -0.79
CA ILE A 103 -19.99 -28.38 -1.42
C ILE A 103 -20.83 -29.65 -1.40
N LYS A 104 -21.95 -29.66 -0.69
CA LYS A 104 -22.93 -30.75 -0.72
C LYS A 104 -23.93 -30.46 -1.84
N ALA A 105 -23.93 -31.30 -2.87
CA ALA A 105 -24.79 -31.04 -4.07
C ALA A 105 -26.27 -31.26 -3.79
N SER A 106 -26.64 -32.04 -2.77
CA SER A 106 -28.05 -32.37 -2.44
C SER A 106 -28.87 -31.15 -1.98
N ASP A 107 -28.31 -30.32 -1.14
CA ASP A 107 -28.96 -29.13 -0.55
C ASP A 107 -28.21 -27.81 -0.82
N LEU A 108 -27.14 -27.92 -1.61
CA LEU A 108 -26.23 -26.80 -1.89
C LEU A 108 -25.65 -26.17 -0.62
N SER A 109 -25.49 -26.95 0.44
CA SER A 109 -24.85 -26.47 1.68
C SER A 109 -23.34 -26.48 1.58
N LEU A 110 -22.70 -25.63 2.38
CA LEU A 110 -21.27 -25.39 2.35
C LEU A 110 -20.67 -25.61 3.73
N GLU A 111 -19.57 -26.31 3.79
CA GLU A 111 -18.77 -26.48 5.01
C GLU A 111 -17.34 -25.96 4.78
N PHE A 112 -16.85 -25.15 5.72
CA PHE A 112 -15.53 -24.55 5.67
C PHE A 112 -14.75 -24.81 6.96
N GLY A 113 -13.46 -25.13 6.82
CA GLY A 113 -12.56 -25.32 7.98
C GLY A 113 -12.00 -24.01 8.55
N SER A 114 -12.13 -22.90 7.80
CA SER A 114 -11.63 -21.57 8.19
C SER A 114 -12.39 -20.47 7.44
N THR A 115 -12.18 -19.22 7.81
CA THR A 115 -12.71 -18.05 7.09
C THR A 115 -11.59 -17.36 6.33
N GLY A 116 -11.86 -16.98 5.06
CA GLY A 116 -10.90 -16.28 4.20
C GLY A 116 -11.48 -15.90 2.85
N ILE A 117 -10.68 -15.28 2.00
CA ILE A 117 -11.10 -14.80 0.67
C ILE A 117 -11.57 -15.97 -0.20
N GLN A 118 -10.82 -17.08 -0.22
CA GLN A 118 -11.15 -18.26 -1.02
C GLN A 118 -12.51 -18.85 -0.62
N GLN A 119 -12.80 -18.96 0.67
CA GLN A 119 -14.07 -19.43 1.19
C GLN A 119 -15.22 -18.48 0.84
N THR A 120 -14.95 -17.18 0.85
CA THR A 120 -15.94 -16.17 0.45
C THR A 120 -16.27 -16.29 -1.04
N ILE A 121 -15.31 -16.57 -1.91
CA ILE A 121 -15.51 -16.79 -3.34
C ILE A 121 -16.41 -18.02 -3.56
N VAL A 122 -16.09 -19.16 -2.92
CA VAL A 122 -16.91 -20.38 -3.01
C VAL A 122 -18.34 -20.12 -2.52
N LYS A 123 -18.51 -19.41 -1.40
CA LYS A 123 -19.81 -19.06 -0.85
C LYS A 123 -20.60 -18.18 -1.82
N THR A 124 -19.99 -17.15 -2.38
CA THR A 124 -20.64 -16.23 -3.32
C THR A 124 -21.07 -16.97 -4.57
N PHE A 125 -20.21 -17.85 -5.11
CA PHE A 125 -20.53 -18.67 -6.26
C PHE A 125 -21.78 -19.54 -6.02
N ILE A 126 -21.83 -20.29 -4.93
CA ILE A 126 -22.98 -21.15 -4.62
C ILE A 126 -24.25 -20.33 -4.34
N GLN A 127 -24.13 -19.14 -3.72
CA GLN A 127 -25.27 -18.24 -3.54
C GLN A 127 -25.81 -17.72 -4.88
N GLN A 128 -24.94 -17.37 -5.82
CA GLN A 128 -25.34 -16.97 -7.17
C GLN A 128 -26.00 -18.13 -7.90
N TYR A 129 -25.41 -19.33 -7.84
CA TYR A 129 -25.99 -20.53 -8.45
C TYR A 129 -27.42 -20.80 -7.93
N LYS A 130 -27.63 -20.82 -6.60
CA LYS A 130 -28.97 -20.94 -5.99
C LYS A 130 -29.96 -19.90 -6.50
N THR A 131 -29.51 -18.66 -6.61
CA THR A 131 -30.35 -17.56 -7.08
C THR A 131 -30.73 -17.76 -8.53
N GLN A 132 -29.81 -18.14 -9.41
CA GLN A 132 -30.06 -18.41 -10.82
C GLN A 132 -30.96 -19.62 -11.01
N GLU A 133 -30.70 -20.72 -10.33
CA GLU A 133 -31.52 -21.92 -10.33
C GLU A 133 -32.98 -21.61 -9.93
N LYS A 134 -33.16 -20.82 -8.87
CA LYS A 134 -34.50 -20.39 -8.44
C LYS A 134 -35.17 -19.52 -9.48
N ILE A 135 -34.48 -18.55 -10.08
CA ILE A 135 -35.03 -17.69 -11.14
C ILE A 135 -35.47 -18.52 -12.34
N ILE A 136 -34.67 -19.47 -12.80
CA ILE A 136 -34.98 -20.35 -13.93
C ILE A 136 -36.20 -21.21 -13.59
N THR A 137 -36.22 -21.83 -12.41
CA THR A 137 -37.31 -22.70 -11.96
C THR A 137 -38.63 -21.95 -11.80
N ASP A 138 -38.62 -20.77 -11.19
CA ASP A 138 -39.79 -19.93 -10.99
C ASP A 138 -40.29 -19.38 -12.34
N THR A 139 -39.38 -19.04 -13.25
CA THR A 139 -39.79 -18.60 -14.62
C THR A 139 -40.38 -19.75 -15.44
N ALA A 140 -39.81 -20.93 -15.35
CA ALA A 140 -40.35 -22.12 -16.04
C ALA A 140 -41.77 -22.47 -15.56
N LYS A 141 -42.04 -22.28 -14.24
CA LYS A 141 -43.39 -22.56 -13.67
C LYS A 141 -44.40 -21.46 -13.97
N ASN A 142 -44.01 -20.17 -13.87
CA ASN A 142 -44.96 -19.07 -13.89
C ASN A 142 -45.03 -18.34 -15.24
N ALA A 143 -44.00 -18.42 -16.09
CA ALA A 143 -43.93 -17.71 -17.36
C ALA A 143 -43.02 -18.43 -18.39
N PRO A 144 -43.38 -19.66 -18.83
CA PRO A 144 -42.50 -20.48 -19.69
C PRO A 144 -42.12 -19.79 -21.00
N GLN A 145 -42.96 -18.89 -21.53
CA GLN A 145 -42.67 -18.12 -22.75
C GLN A 145 -41.51 -17.11 -22.61
N LYS A 146 -41.10 -16.79 -21.39
CA LYS A 146 -39.98 -15.87 -21.09
C LYS A 146 -38.69 -16.61 -20.76
N LEU A 147 -38.67 -17.93 -20.69
CA LEU A 147 -37.56 -18.74 -20.23
C LEU A 147 -36.32 -18.50 -21.10
N ASP A 148 -36.45 -18.50 -22.42
CA ASP A 148 -35.34 -18.27 -23.35
C ASP A 148 -34.69 -16.89 -23.17
N LYS A 149 -35.52 -15.86 -22.90
CA LYS A 149 -35.02 -14.50 -22.64
C LYS A 149 -34.29 -14.41 -21.31
N VAL A 150 -34.76 -15.10 -20.28
CA VAL A 150 -34.12 -15.15 -18.97
C VAL A 150 -32.80 -15.89 -19.06
N ILE A 151 -32.75 -17.04 -19.74
CA ILE A 151 -31.52 -17.80 -19.95
C ILE A 151 -30.49 -16.93 -20.72
N ALA A 152 -30.91 -16.25 -21.78
CA ALA A 152 -30.05 -15.35 -22.55
C ALA A 152 -29.49 -14.21 -21.69
N SER A 153 -30.33 -13.58 -20.85
CA SER A 153 -29.88 -12.51 -19.96
C SER A 153 -28.97 -12.99 -18.83
N LEU A 154 -29.12 -14.22 -18.34
CA LEU A 154 -28.23 -14.84 -17.35
C LEU A 154 -26.88 -15.27 -17.95
N SER A 155 -26.90 -15.60 -19.26
CA SER A 155 -25.68 -15.96 -20.01
C SER A 155 -24.92 -14.73 -20.50
N GLU A 156 -25.54 -13.56 -20.54
CA GLU A 156 -24.88 -12.31 -20.88
C GLU A 156 -23.94 -11.92 -19.74
N LYS A 157 -22.64 -11.93 -20.04
CA LYS A 157 -21.57 -11.51 -19.11
C LYS A 157 -21.72 -10.02 -18.87
N ILE A 158 -22.59 -9.63 -17.94
CA ILE A 158 -22.65 -8.25 -17.46
C ILE A 158 -21.38 -8.06 -16.65
N SER A 159 -20.42 -7.31 -17.20
CA SER A 159 -19.30 -6.77 -16.42
C SER A 159 -19.84 -5.58 -15.62
N PRO A 160 -20.26 -5.76 -14.35
CA PRO A 160 -20.82 -4.66 -13.56
C PRO A 160 -19.73 -3.64 -13.15
N ASN A 161 -18.49 -3.96 -13.40
CA ASN A 161 -17.34 -3.09 -13.15
C ASN A 161 -16.85 -2.52 -14.49
N GLU A 162 -17.22 -1.29 -14.77
CA GLU A 162 -16.42 -0.45 -15.64
C GLU A 162 -15.15 -0.10 -14.83
N ASP A 163 -14.00 -0.50 -15.32
CA ASP A 163 -12.72 -0.06 -14.77
C ASP A 163 -12.61 1.45 -14.96
N ILE A 164 -13.04 2.20 -13.96
CA ILE A 164 -12.78 3.64 -13.92
C ILE A 164 -11.27 3.77 -13.77
N PRO A 165 -10.55 4.36 -14.75
CA PRO A 165 -9.11 4.53 -14.66
C PRO A 165 -8.79 5.49 -13.52
N LEU A 166 -8.59 4.96 -12.34
CA LEU A 166 -8.06 5.71 -11.21
C LEU A 166 -6.63 6.12 -11.60
N HIS A 167 -6.33 7.41 -11.51
CA HIS A 167 -5.04 7.98 -11.93
C HIS A 167 -3.87 7.57 -11.01
N GLY A 168 -4.13 6.78 -9.97
CA GLY A 168 -3.15 6.20 -9.06
C GLY A 168 -3.20 4.68 -9.09
N ASN A 169 -2.20 4.04 -8.52
CA ASN A 169 -2.24 2.60 -8.31
C ASN A 169 -3.08 2.31 -7.04
N PRO A 170 -4.20 1.57 -7.14
CA PRO A 170 -5.08 1.28 -5.99
C PRO A 170 -4.51 0.23 -5.03
N ASP A 171 -3.32 -0.29 -5.28
CA ASP A 171 -2.68 -1.30 -4.44
C ASP A 171 -2.40 -0.76 -3.03
N ILE A 172 -2.98 -1.41 -2.04
CA ILE A 172 -2.83 -1.07 -0.62
C ILE A 172 -1.36 -1.10 -0.19
N THR A 173 -0.53 -1.94 -0.79
CA THR A 173 0.89 -2.06 -0.44
C THR A 173 1.67 -0.81 -0.82
N ILE A 174 1.26 -0.09 -1.86
CA ILE A 174 1.89 1.17 -2.27
C ILE A 174 1.69 2.27 -1.24
N GLN A 175 0.59 2.23 -0.49
CA GLN A 175 0.34 3.18 0.60
C GLN A 175 1.49 3.18 1.64
N PHE A 176 2.11 2.02 1.91
CA PHE A 176 3.25 1.95 2.81
C PHE A 176 4.47 2.71 2.29
N PHE A 177 4.69 2.70 0.97
CA PHE A 177 5.78 3.48 0.36
C PHE A 177 5.48 4.98 0.36
N TYR A 178 4.23 5.40 0.18
CA TYR A 178 3.83 6.80 0.38
C TYR A 178 4.03 7.24 1.83
N ASN A 179 3.63 6.42 2.79
CA ASN A 179 3.84 6.69 4.22
C ASN A 179 5.34 6.78 4.56
N LEU A 180 6.17 5.95 3.94
CA LEU A 180 7.63 6.01 4.09
C LEU A 180 8.20 7.34 3.59
N LEU A 181 7.75 7.83 2.44
CA LEU A 181 8.15 9.15 1.92
C LEU A 181 7.67 10.28 2.83
N ALA A 182 6.44 10.22 3.33
CA ALA A 182 5.90 11.19 4.27
C ALA A 182 6.69 11.21 5.59
N MET A 183 7.04 10.04 6.12
CA MET A 183 7.88 9.90 7.31
C MET A 183 9.28 10.49 7.09
N THR A 184 9.88 10.23 5.93
CA THR A 184 11.19 10.82 5.56
C THR A 184 11.11 12.34 5.52
N ALA A 185 10.07 12.90 4.92
CA ALA A 185 9.82 14.34 4.89
C ALA A 185 9.67 14.94 6.32
N LEU A 186 9.00 14.21 7.22
CA LEU A 186 8.87 14.63 8.61
C LEU A 186 10.19 14.59 9.37
N PHE A 187 11.11 13.67 9.06
CA PHE A 187 12.45 13.68 9.64
C PHE A 187 13.26 14.95 9.28
N GLY A 188 12.93 15.62 8.17
CA GLY A 188 13.45 16.95 7.87
C GLY A 188 13.17 17.97 8.98
N SER A 189 12.16 17.76 9.82
CA SER A 189 11.86 18.64 10.95
C SER A 189 12.95 18.64 12.02
N MET A 190 13.71 17.54 12.19
CA MET A 190 14.90 17.51 13.05
C MET A 190 15.98 18.48 12.54
N SER A 191 16.15 18.55 11.22
CA SER A 191 17.07 19.50 10.58
C SER A 191 16.64 20.95 10.82
N GLY A 192 15.34 21.23 10.67
CA GLY A 192 14.77 22.55 10.96
C GLY A 192 14.93 22.97 12.42
N LEU A 193 14.67 22.04 13.35
CA LEU A 193 14.91 22.24 14.79
C LEU A 193 16.37 22.58 15.09
N PHE A 194 17.30 21.84 14.49
CA PHE A 194 18.73 22.06 14.63
C PHE A 194 19.15 23.46 14.14
N VAL A 195 18.66 23.89 12.98
CA VAL A 195 18.90 25.23 12.45
C VAL A 195 18.40 26.33 13.42
N ALA A 196 17.22 26.12 14.01
CA ALA A 196 16.68 27.07 14.99
C ALA A 196 17.56 27.16 16.25
N GLN A 197 17.99 26.01 16.79
CA GLN A 197 18.81 25.93 18.00
C GLN A 197 20.20 26.53 17.79
N GLU A 198 20.84 26.30 16.65
CA GLU A 198 22.16 26.88 16.34
C GLU A 198 22.17 28.40 16.22
N ASN A 199 21.03 29.01 15.99
CA ASN A 199 20.86 30.45 15.92
C ASN A 199 20.35 31.09 17.23
N GLN A 200 20.21 30.31 18.31
CA GLN A 200 19.84 30.78 19.66
C GLN A 200 21.12 30.86 20.53
N GLY A 201 21.44 32.06 21.01
CA GLY A 201 22.68 32.30 21.72
C GLY A 201 22.74 31.71 23.14
N ASP A 202 21.62 31.35 23.71
CA ASP A 202 21.45 30.76 25.04
C ASP A 202 21.58 29.22 25.06
N LEU A 203 21.48 28.56 23.88
CA LEU A 203 21.52 27.12 23.80
C LEU A 203 22.92 26.52 23.52
N SER A 204 23.80 27.27 22.86
CA SER A 204 25.16 26.78 22.55
C SER A 204 26.19 27.90 22.44
N ALA A 205 27.45 27.54 22.71
CA ALA A 205 28.57 28.47 22.51
C ALA A 205 28.71 28.92 21.04
N LEU A 206 28.33 28.05 20.10
CA LEU A 206 28.32 28.40 18.67
C LEU A 206 27.20 29.39 18.36
N GLY A 207 26.00 29.19 18.89
CA GLY A 207 24.88 30.13 18.80
C GLY A 207 25.20 31.49 19.37
N ALA A 208 25.88 31.55 20.56
CA ALA A 208 26.34 32.78 21.16
C ALA A 208 27.30 33.53 20.23
N ARG A 209 28.31 32.84 19.65
CA ARG A 209 29.25 33.44 18.67
C ARG A 209 28.53 33.95 17.41
N ARG A 210 27.54 33.21 16.90
CA ARG A 210 26.74 33.62 15.75
C ARG A 210 25.91 34.88 16.06
N CYS A 211 25.38 34.99 17.28
CA CYS A 211 24.62 36.17 17.71
C CYS A 211 25.49 37.42 17.86
N CYS A 212 26.76 37.27 18.24
CA CYS A 212 27.75 38.38 18.36
C CYS A 212 28.38 38.74 17.00
N SER A 213 28.14 37.98 15.95
CA SER A 213 28.71 38.25 14.62
C SER A 213 28.11 39.52 13.99
N PRO A 214 28.90 40.32 13.25
CA PRO A 214 28.41 41.53 12.57
C PRO A 214 27.51 41.22 11.34
N VAL A 215 27.13 39.95 11.13
CA VAL A 215 26.26 39.52 10.04
C VAL A 215 24.82 39.75 10.40
N ASN A 216 24.04 40.25 9.43
CA ASN A 216 22.57 40.36 9.60
C ASN A 216 21.98 38.98 9.90
N LYS A 217 21.27 38.89 11.03
CA LYS A 217 20.68 37.64 11.54
C LYS A 217 19.73 36.97 10.54
N LEU A 218 18.92 37.75 9.83
CA LEU A 218 18.04 37.23 8.77
C LEU A 218 18.84 36.59 7.64
N THR A 219 19.93 37.23 7.19
CA THR A 219 20.81 36.71 6.16
C THR A 219 21.46 35.36 6.58
N SER A 220 21.86 35.27 7.85
CA SER A 220 22.44 34.04 8.40
C SER A 220 21.37 32.92 8.43
N ILE A 221 20.22 33.18 9.03
CA ILE A 221 19.14 32.18 9.17
C ILE A 221 18.63 31.72 7.81
N THR A 222 18.36 32.65 6.89
CA THR A 222 17.84 32.29 5.55
C THR A 222 18.86 31.51 4.74
N ALA A 223 20.15 31.84 4.83
CA ALA A 223 21.20 31.06 4.14
C ALA A 223 21.34 29.65 4.70
N THR A 224 21.28 29.49 6.04
CA THR A 224 21.33 28.18 6.69
C THR A 224 20.08 27.36 6.34
N LEU A 225 18.88 27.93 6.49
CA LEU A 225 17.63 27.23 6.12
C LEU A 225 17.63 26.78 4.66
N LEU A 226 18.04 27.64 3.75
CA LEU A 226 18.10 27.28 2.32
C LEU A 226 19.07 26.17 2.05
N ALA A 227 20.23 26.15 2.75
CA ALA A 227 21.21 25.06 2.63
C ALA A 227 20.61 23.70 3.05
N PHE A 228 19.92 23.66 4.18
CA PHE A 228 19.26 22.44 4.65
C PHE A 228 18.08 22.03 3.75
N HIS A 229 17.27 22.96 3.26
CA HIS A 229 16.20 22.66 2.29
C HIS A 229 16.75 22.03 1.01
N VAL A 230 17.86 22.55 0.47
CA VAL A 230 18.47 21.98 -0.75
C VAL A 230 18.96 20.55 -0.51
N VAL A 231 19.59 20.27 0.65
CA VAL A 231 20.00 18.91 1.00
C VAL A 231 18.79 17.99 1.12
N GLU A 232 17.74 18.42 1.81
CA GLU A 232 16.49 17.66 1.97
C GLU A 232 15.85 17.34 0.63
N MET A 233 15.71 18.34 -0.27
CA MET A 233 15.17 18.13 -1.61
C MET A 233 15.97 17.08 -2.40
N ILE A 234 17.29 17.13 -2.32
CA ILE A 234 18.16 16.12 -2.96
C ILE A 234 17.90 14.74 -2.35
N CYS A 235 17.83 14.63 -1.03
CA CYS A 235 17.55 13.35 -0.35
C CYS A 235 16.17 12.79 -0.73
N MET A 236 15.13 13.63 -0.79
CA MET A 236 13.79 13.21 -1.20
C MET A 236 13.76 12.72 -2.66
N VAL A 237 14.42 13.43 -3.58
CA VAL A 237 14.55 13.00 -4.98
C VAL A 237 15.28 11.65 -5.07
N ILE A 238 16.37 11.46 -4.33
CA ILE A 238 17.10 10.19 -4.27
C ILE A 238 16.18 9.07 -3.76
N SER A 239 15.44 9.30 -2.69
CA SER A 239 14.53 8.31 -2.09
C SER A 239 13.42 7.89 -3.06
N VAL A 240 12.75 8.83 -3.71
CA VAL A 240 11.72 8.51 -4.73
C VAL A 240 12.33 7.75 -5.91
N THR A 241 13.50 8.20 -6.39
CA THR A 241 14.21 7.55 -7.50
C THR A 241 14.59 6.11 -7.15
N PHE A 242 15.10 5.89 -5.95
CA PHE A 242 15.45 4.55 -5.46
C PHE A 242 14.22 3.64 -5.40
N LEU A 243 13.12 4.10 -4.81
CA LEU A 243 11.87 3.33 -4.72
C LEU A 243 11.34 2.97 -6.12
N ARG A 244 11.34 3.93 -7.06
CA ARG A 244 10.81 3.72 -8.41
C ARG A 244 11.68 2.82 -9.27
N PHE A 245 12.99 3.08 -9.34
CA PHE A 245 13.87 2.43 -10.31
C PHE A 245 14.61 1.22 -9.76
N VAL A 246 14.97 1.21 -8.48
CA VAL A 246 15.67 0.07 -7.85
C VAL A 246 14.66 -0.93 -7.31
N LEU A 247 13.70 -0.49 -6.50
CA LEU A 247 12.68 -1.37 -5.93
C LEU A 247 11.50 -1.63 -6.88
N LYS A 248 11.45 -0.93 -8.04
CA LYS A 248 10.39 -1.08 -9.05
C LYS A 248 8.98 -0.91 -8.47
N VAL A 249 8.83 0.02 -7.52
CA VAL A 249 7.51 0.36 -6.97
C VAL A 249 6.73 1.14 -8.03
N ASP A 250 5.51 0.71 -8.32
CA ASP A 250 4.66 1.38 -9.30
C ASP A 250 3.77 2.44 -8.64
N PHE A 251 4.18 3.70 -8.72
CA PHE A 251 3.43 4.85 -8.20
C PHE A 251 2.31 5.33 -9.15
N GLY A 252 2.01 4.58 -10.21
CA GLY A 252 1.00 4.94 -11.20
C GLY A 252 1.51 5.93 -12.26
N SER A 253 0.58 6.48 -13.03
CA SER A 253 0.87 7.26 -14.25
C SER A 253 1.45 8.66 -14.00
N LYS A 254 1.26 9.24 -12.79
CA LYS A 254 1.65 10.63 -12.48
C LYS A 254 2.91 10.73 -11.61
N LEU A 255 3.96 10.03 -11.99
CA LEU A 255 5.25 10.06 -11.29
C LEU A 255 5.80 11.47 -10.97
N PRO A 256 5.71 12.49 -11.86
CA PRO A 256 6.17 13.84 -11.53
C PRO A 256 5.47 14.46 -10.33
N LEU A 257 4.19 14.14 -10.10
CA LEU A 257 3.46 14.62 -8.93
C LEU A 257 3.99 14.00 -7.63
N VAL A 258 4.47 12.75 -7.67
CA VAL A 258 5.09 12.09 -6.52
C VAL A 258 6.39 12.80 -6.13
N TYR A 259 7.24 13.15 -7.12
CA TYR A 259 8.45 13.95 -6.86
C TYR A 259 8.10 15.31 -6.28
N LEU A 260 7.12 16.00 -6.86
CA LEU A 260 6.67 17.30 -6.37
C LEU A 260 6.15 17.23 -4.93
N ALA A 261 5.29 16.25 -4.65
CA ALA A 261 4.74 16.03 -3.30
C ALA A 261 5.84 15.71 -2.28
N ALA A 262 6.80 14.87 -2.65
CA ALA A 262 7.92 14.51 -1.79
C ALA A 262 8.79 15.74 -1.46
N VAL A 263 9.13 16.55 -2.47
CA VAL A 263 9.94 17.77 -2.29
C VAL A 263 9.19 18.80 -1.45
N LEU A 264 7.91 19.05 -1.71
CA LEU A 264 7.08 19.97 -0.92
C LEU A 264 6.92 19.48 0.53
N GLY A 265 6.77 18.15 0.72
CA GLY A 265 6.75 17.53 2.04
C GLY A 265 8.04 17.79 2.83
N GLY A 266 9.20 17.62 2.20
CA GLY A 266 10.50 17.93 2.82
C GLY A 266 10.64 19.40 3.20
N ILE A 267 10.23 20.33 2.34
CA ILE A 267 10.21 21.77 2.65
C ILE A 267 9.31 22.03 3.87
N MET A 268 8.13 21.43 3.90
CA MET A 268 7.19 21.55 5.02
C MET A 268 7.80 20.99 6.32
N GLY A 269 8.44 19.83 6.26
CA GLY A 269 9.09 19.20 7.41
C GLY A 269 10.12 20.12 8.07
N ILE A 270 11.11 20.63 7.30
CA ILE A 270 12.12 21.55 7.81
C ILE A 270 11.48 22.83 8.38
N SER A 271 10.50 23.39 7.67
CA SER A 271 9.84 24.62 8.10
C SER A 271 9.09 24.44 9.41
N MET A 272 8.42 23.29 9.59
CA MET A 272 7.75 22.92 10.84
C MET A 272 8.75 22.77 11.98
N GLY A 273 9.86 22.08 11.76
CA GLY A 273 10.92 21.92 12.76
C GLY A 273 11.56 23.24 13.16
N PHE A 274 11.83 24.13 12.20
CA PHE A 274 12.35 25.47 12.47
C PHE A 274 11.34 26.31 13.27
N PHE A 275 10.07 26.24 12.93
CA PHE A 275 8.99 26.91 13.67
C PHE A 275 8.95 26.46 15.12
N VAL A 276 8.88 25.17 15.38
CA VAL A 276 8.88 24.59 16.74
C VAL A 276 10.17 24.96 17.49
N GLY A 277 11.31 24.89 16.80
CA GLY A 277 12.61 25.25 17.35
C GLY A 277 12.74 26.71 17.79
N SER A 278 11.96 27.58 17.17
CA SER A 278 11.97 29.03 17.45
C SER A 278 11.32 29.40 18.78
N PHE A 279 10.51 28.53 19.36
CA PHE A 279 9.87 28.80 20.67
C PHE A 279 10.88 28.67 21.81
N ARG A 280 10.71 29.50 22.84
CA ARG A 280 11.52 29.42 24.08
C ARG A 280 10.96 28.36 25.04
N ILE A 281 11.10 27.09 24.67
CA ILE A 281 10.69 25.93 25.47
C ILE A 281 11.91 25.06 25.76
N LYS A 282 11.85 24.22 26.79
CA LYS A 282 12.93 23.27 27.11
C LYS A 282 13.24 22.35 25.92
N GLU A 283 14.53 22.08 25.67
CA GLU A 283 14.97 21.27 24.51
C GLU A 283 14.29 19.91 24.40
N GLY A 284 14.12 19.22 25.53
CA GLY A 284 13.45 17.92 25.55
C GLY A 284 11.99 17.96 25.07
N LEU A 285 11.27 19.05 25.37
CA LEU A 285 9.91 19.26 24.88
C LEU A 285 9.89 19.57 23.37
N LYS A 286 10.84 20.34 22.85
CA LYS A 286 10.95 20.62 21.40
C LYS A 286 11.16 19.32 20.63
N MET A 287 12.05 18.46 21.10
CA MET A 287 12.33 17.14 20.52
C MET A 287 11.07 16.25 20.51
N SER A 288 10.33 16.20 21.63
CA SER A 288 9.10 15.39 21.72
C SER A 288 7.97 15.86 20.83
N VAL A 289 7.92 17.12 20.45
CA VAL A 289 6.90 17.67 19.54
C VAL A 289 7.27 17.42 18.09
N VAL A 290 8.57 17.30 17.78
CA VAL A 290 9.08 17.14 16.41
C VAL A 290 9.23 15.66 16.02
N MET A 291 9.40 14.76 16.98
CA MET A 291 9.39 13.31 16.80
C MET A 291 7.99 12.71 16.95
#